data_4ddf804b84a24a5a5aec1e6d7467a7bb
#
_entry.id   4ddf804b84a24a5a5aec1e6d7467a7bb
#
_cell.length_a   1.000
_cell.length_b   1.000
_cell.length_c   1.000
_cell.angle_alpha   90.00
_cell.angle_beta   90.00
_cell.angle_gamma   90.00
#
_symmetry.space_group_name_H-M   'P 1'
#
loop_
_entity.id
_entity.type
_entity.pdbx_description
1 polymer ?
#
loop_
_entity_poly.entity_id
_entity_poly.type
_entity_poly.pdbx_seq_one_letter_code
_entity_poly.pdbx_strand_id
1 'polypeptide(L)'
;MSKKVLITGVAGLLGSRLADWIIQNKPEYKVVGIDDLSGGFEENINPKVDFWQMDLVNHPIENCFEVNKFDYVFHFAAYAAEGLSPFIRGYNYDNNLKATARIVNECIKTNVKRLVFTSTLAVYGHGDGGVFNEAQVPKPIDPYGVAKYACEMDIQIANEQHGLDYCIVRPHNVYGIKQNIWDKYRNVLGIWMYQHLNEESITIFGDGEQTRAFSYIDDSLEPLWNAATKPDASKEIINLGGIEKHSIIEAALILKEVTGACCVAYEEGRHEVKHSIPTFQKSIDILGFEHKTNLKEGLTEMWKWAQKQPMRERFVWPEYELEKGIYSFWKN
;
A
#
# COMPACT_ATOMS: atom_id res chain seq x y z
N MET A 1 -31.65 -3.61 4.75
CA MET A 1 -30.59 -2.70 5.21
C MET A 1 -29.70 -2.38 4.03
N SER A 2 -29.15 -1.16 3.94
CA SER A 2 -28.16 -0.84 2.88
C SER A 2 -26.87 -1.60 3.14
N LYS A 3 -26.27 -2.16 2.10
CA LYS A 3 -24.95 -2.82 2.19
C LYS A 3 -23.89 -1.77 2.52
N LYS A 4 -22.94 -2.11 3.39
CA LYS A 4 -21.87 -1.19 3.80
C LYS A 4 -20.51 -1.84 3.71
N VAL A 5 -19.53 -1.05 3.30
CA VAL A 5 -18.13 -1.43 3.34
C VAL A 5 -17.33 -0.42 4.16
N LEU A 6 -16.33 -0.93 4.88
CA LEU A 6 -15.33 -0.12 5.54
C LEU A 6 -14.06 -0.11 4.73
N ILE A 7 -13.46 1.06 4.56
CA ILE A 7 -12.10 1.23 4.04
C ILE A 7 -11.28 1.96 5.09
N THR A 8 -10.28 1.31 5.67
CA THR A 8 -9.29 1.99 6.52
C THR A 8 -8.13 2.48 5.65
N GLY A 9 -7.53 3.61 5.99
CA GLY A 9 -6.56 4.27 5.11
C GLY A 9 -7.23 4.93 3.90
N VAL A 10 -8.46 5.44 4.08
CA VAL A 10 -9.31 5.96 3.01
C VAL A 10 -8.78 7.26 2.38
N ALA A 11 -7.92 7.99 3.06
CA ALA A 11 -7.27 9.21 2.54
C ALA A 11 -5.97 8.92 1.76
N GLY A 12 -5.47 7.67 1.83
CA GLY A 12 -4.28 7.20 1.10
C GLY A 12 -4.57 6.79 -0.34
N LEU A 13 -3.52 6.38 -1.07
CA LEU A 13 -3.61 5.96 -2.49
C LEU A 13 -4.65 4.86 -2.73
N LEU A 14 -4.47 3.70 -2.09
CA LEU A 14 -5.34 2.54 -2.30
C LEU A 14 -6.77 2.82 -1.83
N GLY A 15 -6.91 3.38 -0.64
CA GLY A 15 -8.22 3.61 -0.01
C GLY A 15 -9.07 4.61 -0.77
N SER A 16 -8.52 5.76 -1.15
CA SER A 16 -9.26 6.79 -1.84
C SER A 16 -9.68 6.37 -3.26
N ARG A 17 -8.78 5.66 -3.98
CA ARG A 17 -9.10 5.18 -5.33
C ARG A 17 -10.15 4.06 -5.30
N LEU A 18 -10.05 3.12 -4.34
CA LEU A 18 -11.07 2.09 -4.20
C LEU A 18 -12.42 2.67 -3.77
N ALA A 19 -12.43 3.67 -2.88
CA ALA A 19 -13.66 4.38 -2.50
C ALA A 19 -14.35 5.02 -3.72
N ASP A 20 -13.58 5.74 -4.55
CA ASP A 20 -14.09 6.32 -5.80
C ASP A 20 -14.70 5.25 -6.71
N TRP A 21 -13.97 4.14 -6.89
CA TRP A 21 -14.40 3.04 -7.75
C TRP A 21 -15.69 2.37 -7.24
N ILE A 22 -15.78 2.09 -5.94
CA ILE A 22 -16.98 1.48 -5.33
C ILE A 22 -18.18 2.41 -5.48
N ILE A 23 -18.04 3.70 -5.17
CA ILE A 23 -19.10 4.68 -5.29
C ILE A 23 -19.63 4.77 -6.73
N GLN A 24 -18.74 4.65 -7.71
CA GLN A 24 -19.10 4.71 -9.12
C GLN A 24 -19.71 3.39 -9.63
N ASN A 25 -19.16 2.24 -9.27
CA ASN A 25 -19.48 0.95 -9.90
C ASN A 25 -20.39 0.05 -9.05
N LYS A 26 -20.55 0.34 -7.75
CA LYS A 26 -21.33 -0.46 -6.77
C LYS A 26 -22.24 0.44 -5.92
N PRO A 27 -23.16 1.20 -6.56
CA PRO A 27 -23.94 2.24 -5.87
C PRO A 27 -24.87 1.68 -4.77
N GLU A 28 -25.10 0.38 -4.71
CA GLU A 28 -25.85 -0.29 -3.64
C GLU A 28 -25.07 -0.39 -2.31
N TYR A 29 -23.75 -0.12 -2.34
CA TYR A 29 -22.91 -0.09 -1.15
C TYR A 29 -22.66 1.34 -0.68
N LYS A 30 -22.79 1.57 0.62
CA LYS A 30 -22.32 2.78 1.28
C LYS A 30 -20.88 2.56 1.72
N VAL A 31 -20.01 3.51 1.40
CA VAL A 31 -18.60 3.50 1.82
C VAL A 31 -18.45 4.30 3.09
N VAL A 32 -17.96 3.67 4.13
CA VAL A 32 -17.46 4.29 5.36
C VAL A 32 -15.94 4.26 5.32
N GLY A 33 -15.30 5.35 5.67
CA GLY A 33 -13.84 5.48 5.64
C GLY A 33 -13.27 5.85 6.99
N ILE A 34 -12.17 5.21 7.39
CA ILE A 34 -11.37 5.60 8.57
C ILE A 34 -9.97 5.96 8.10
N ASP A 35 -9.46 7.09 8.60
CA ASP A 35 -8.07 7.54 8.41
C ASP A 35 -7.70 8.50 9.53
N ASP A 36 -6.45 8.56 9.95
CA ASP A 36 -5.93 9.53 10.92
C ASP A 36 -5.31 10.76 10.25
N LEU A 37 -5.20 10.73 8.91
CA LEU A 37 -4.55 11.74 8.06
C LEU A 37 -3.04 11.88 8.29
N SER A 38 -2.40 10.90 8.94
CA SER A 38 -0.94 10.91 9.14
C SER A 38 -0.13 10.68 7.86
N GLY A 39 -0.75 10.08 6.85
CA GLY A 39 -0.08 9.75 5.59
C GLY A 39 -0.90 9.97 4.34
N GLY A 40 -2.19 10.23 4.49
CA GLY A 40 -3.14 10.60 3.44
C GLY A 40 -3.58 12.06 3.57
N PHE A 41 -4.40 12.51 2.62
CA PHE A 41 -4.90 13.89 2.59
C PHE A 41 -6.42 13.90 2.50
N GLU A 42 -7.07 14.79 3.28
CA GLU A 42 -8.53 14.90 3.32
C GLU A 42 -9.14 15.16 1.93
N GLU A 43 -8.46 15.96 1.09
CA GLU A 43 -8.89 16.22 -0.28
C GLU A 43 -8.90 14.99 -1.21
N ASN A 44 -8.25 13.90 -0.82
CA ASN A 44 -8.33 12.63 -1.53
C ASN A 44 -9.65 11.90 -1.29
N ILE A 45 -10.35 12.23 -0.19
CA ILE A 45 -11.55 11.53 0.24
C ILE A 45 -12.74 11.97 -0.61
N ASN A 46 -13.44 11.02 -1.20
CA ASN A 46 -14.64 11.31 -1.95
C ASN A 46 -15.73 11.86 -1.02
N PRO A 47 -16.41 12.97 -1.37
CA PRO A 47 -17.42 13.59 -0.50
C PRO A 47 -18.65 12.71 -0.21
N LYS A 48 -18.82 11.58 -0.90
CA LYS A 48 -19.87 10.58 -0.61
C LYS A 48 -19.45 9.53 0.41
N VAL A 49 -18.19 9.53 0.86
CA VAL A 49 -17.70 8.67 1.94
C VAL A 49 -18.18 9.22 3.28
N ASP A 50 -18.76 8.34 4.10
CA ASP A 50 -18.99 8.63 5.53
C ASP A 50 -17.64 8.52 6.26
N PHE A 51 -16.98 9.66 6.43
CA PHE A 51 -15.59 9.73 6.91
C PHE A 51 -15.51 9.89 8.43
N TRP A 52 -14.70 9.05 9.06
CA TRP A 52 -14.37 9.06 10.48
C TRP A 52 -12.88 9.29 10.65
N GLN A 53 -12.49 10.49 11.07
CA GLN A 53 -11.08 10.74 11.38
C GLN A 53 -10.71 10.06 12.68
N MET A 54 -10.00 8.94 12.60
CA MET A 54 -9.66 8.10 13.75
C MET A 54 -8.29 7.46 13.57
N ASP A 55 -7.52 7.45 14.66
CA ASP A 55 -6.33 6.63 14.82
C ASP A 55 -6.75 5.21 15.28
N LEU A 56 -6.40 4.21 14.49
CA LEU A 56 -6.75 2.81 14.77
C LEU A 56 -6.08 2.24 16.02
N VAL A 57 -5.00 2.86 16.47
CA VAL A 57 -4.23 2.40 17.64
C VAL A 57 -4.85 2.89 18.94
N ASN A 58 -5.32 4.14 19.00
CA ASN A 58 -5.67 4.83 20.23
C ASN A 58 -7.17 5.18 20.36
N HIS A 59 -7.91 5.32 19.27
CA HIS A 59 -9.31 5.68 19.33
C HIS A 59 -10.24 4.45 19.48
N PRO A 60 -11.46 4.61 20.04
CA PRO A 60 -12.46 3.55 20.19
C PRO A 60 -13.13 3.23 18.84
N ILE A 61 -12.52 2.37 18.03
CA ILE A 61 -13.03 1.97 16.71
C ILE A 61 -14.30 1.12 16.78
N GLU A 62 -14.58 0.53 17.94
CA GLU A 62 -15.70 -0.36 18.24
C GLU A 62 -17.04 0.31 17.86
N ASN A 63 -17.21 1.58 18.22
CA ASN A 63 -18.42 2.36 17.92
C ASN A 63 -18.73 2.41 16.41
N CYS A 64 -17.70 2.55 15.58
CA CYS A 64 -17.86 2.59 14.13
C CYS A 64 -18.39 1.26 13.60
N PHE A 65 -17.88 0.13 14.10
CA PHE A 65 -18.33 -1.20 13.70
C PHE A 65 -19.75 -1.51 14.18
N GLU A 66 -20.08 -1.20 15.43
CA GLU A 66 -21.41 -1.44 16.02
C GLU A 66 -22.53 -0.69 15.30
N VAL A 67 -22.30 0.59 14.97
CA VAL A 67 -23.29 1.44 14.30
C VAL A 67 -23.49 1.05 12.84
N ASN A 68 -22.41 0.65 12.15
CA ASN A 68 -22.45 0.45 10.71
C ASN A 68 -22.76 -0.99 10.28
N LYS A 69 -22.26 -2.02 10.96
CA LYS A 69 -22.41 -3.45 10.60
C LYS A 69 -21.98 -3.72 9.15
N PHE A 70 -20.67 -3.76 8.95
CA PHE A 70 -20.07 -3.87 7.61
C PHE A 70 -20.26 -5.25 6.99
N ASP A 71 -20.55 -5.29 5.68
CA ASP A 71 -20.50 -6.52 4.90
C ASP A 71 -19.04 -6.92 4.61
N TYR A 72 -18.23 -5.95 4.21
CA TYR A 72 -16.81 -6.15 3.87
C TYR A 72 -15.94 -5.06 4.51
N VAL A 73 -14.73 -5.43 4.86
CA VAL A 73 -13.71 -4.50 5.38
C VAL A 73 -12.47 -4.59 4.48
N PHE A 74 -12.04 -3.44 3.96
CA PHE A 74 -10.77 -3.27 3.24
C PHE A 74 -9.79 -2.56 4.17
N HIS A 75 -8.82 -3.31 4.67
CA HIS A 75 -7.86 -2.78 5.63
C HIS A 75 -6.56 -2.38 4.93
N PHE A 76 -6.45 -1.08 4.58
CA PHE A 76 -5.30 -0.48 3.90
C PHE A 76 -4.50 0.46 4.80
N ALA A 77 -5.04 0.87 5.95
CA ALA A 77 -4.33 1.71 6.90
C ALA A 77 -3.02 1.03 7.33
N ALA A 78 -1.92 1.69 7.08
CA ALA A 78 -0.57 1.21 7.37
C ALA A 78 0.44 2.35 7.18
N TYR A 79 1.56 2.30 7.90
CA TYR A 79 2.72 3.08 7.52
C TYR A 79 3.69 2.20 6.73
N ALA A 80 3.63 2.33 5.40
CA ALA A 80 4.36 1.48 4.46
C ALA A 80 5.71 2.13 4.08
N ALA A 81 6.72 1.96 4.93
CA ALA A 81 8.06 2.49 4.74
C ALA A 81 9.12 1.46 5.16
N GLU A 82 9.39 0.47 4.29
CA GLU A 82 10.32 -0.63 4.52
C GLU A 82 11.67 -0.13 5.06
N GLY A 83 12.32 0.77 4.32
CA GLY A 83 13.65 1.30 4.66
C GLY A 83 13.68 2.11 5.97
N LEU A 84 12.58 2.75 6.36
CA LEU A 84 12.49 3.51 7.60
C LEU A 84 12.15 2.63 8.80
N SER A 85 11.46 1.52 8.61
CA SER A 85 10.94 0.66 9.69
C SER A 85 11.99 0.23 10.72
N PRO A 86 13.29 -0.01 10.39
CA PRO A 86 14.32 -0.31 11.38
C PRO A 86 14.61 0.81 12.39
N PHE A 87 14.25 2.04 12.04
CA PHE A 87 14.55 3.23 12.84
C PHE A 87 13.34 3.72 13.65
N ILE A 88 12.15 3.13 13.44
CA ILE A 88 10.87 3.48 14.05
C ILE A 88 10.06 2.23 14.41
N ARG A 89 10.70 1.23 15.05
CA ARG A 89 10.11 -0.10 15.31
C ARG A 89 8.80 -0.05 16.10
N GLY A 90 8.76 0.72 17.17
CA GLY A 90 7.58 0.86 18.03
C GLY A 90 6.40 1.39 17.23
N TYR A 91 6.61 2.54 16.57
CA TYR A 91 5.61 3.12 15.70
C TYR A 91 5.17 2.16 14.57
N ASN A 92 6.13 1.48 13.94
CA ASN A 92 5.84 0.51 12.89
C ASN A 92 4.95 -0.63 13.38
N TYR A 93 5.23 -1.22 14.55
CA TYR A 93 4.41 -2.29 15.09
C TYR A 93 3.05 -1.82 15.59
N ASP A 94 2.96 -0.64 16.20
CA ASP A 94 1.68 -0.07 16.62
C ASP A 94 0.75 0.16 15.41
N ASN A 95 1.25 0.81 14.38
CA ASN A 95 0.42 1.21 13.23
C ASN A 95 0.16 0.09 12.21
N ASN A 96 1.01 -0.93 12.15
CA ASN A 96 0.81 -2.06 11.24
C ASN A 96 0.23 -3.30 11.93
N LEU A 97 0.78 -3.73 13.07
CA LEU A 97 0.37 -4.98 13.72
C LEU A 97 -0.76 -4.78 14.72
N LYS A 98 -0.58 -3.90 15.71
CA LYS A 98 -1.58 -3.66 16.75
C LYS A 98 -2.89 -3.09 16.16
N ALA A 99 -2.81 -2.15 15.23
CA ALA A 99 -3.97 -1.63 14.52
C ALA A 99 -4.73 -2.73 13.78
N THR A 100 -4.01 -3.63 13.08
CA THR A 100 -4.62 -4.78 12.37
C THR A 100 -5.32 -5.74 13.34
N ALA A 101 -4.69 -6.09 14.46
CA ALA A 101 -5.30 -6.98 15.46
C ALA A 101 -6.63 -6.41 16.01
N ARG A 102 -6.71 -5.09 16.21
CA ARG A 102 -7.96 -4.43 16.62
C ARG A 102 -9.04 -4.53 15.53
N ILE A 103 -8.70 -4.31 14.26
CA ILE A 103 -9.63 -4.48 13.13
C ILE A 103 -10.12 -5.93 13.03
N VAL A 104 -9.23 -6.91 13.17
CA VAL A 104 -9.59 -8.35 13.19
C VAL A 104 -10.60 -8.65 14.28
N ASN A 105 -10.38 -8.16 15.52
CA ASN A 105 -11.31 -8.33 16.62
C ASN A 105 -12.71 -7.77 16.31
N GLU A 106 -12.79 -6.57 15.74
CA GLU A 106 -14.08 -5.96 15.42
C GLU A 106 -14.77 -6.66 14.24
N CYS A 107 -14.01 -7.15 13.25
CA CYS A 107 -14.57 -7.99 12.18
C CYS A 107 -15.22 -9.27 12.73
N ILE A 108 -14.58 -9.93 13.70
CA ILE A 108 -15.11 -11.12 14.35
C ILE A 108 -16.38 -10.80 15.15
N LYS A 109 -16.32 -9.80 16.05
CA LYS A 109 -17.45 -9.40 16.91
C LYS A 109 -18.69 -9.00 16.13
N THR A 110 -18.52 -8.35 14.97
CA THR A 110 -19.62 -7.82 14.17
C THR A 110 -20.01 -8.71 12.98
N ASN A 111 -19.41 -9.89 12.85
CA ASN A 111 -19.67 -10.87 11.80
C ASN A 111 -19.50 -10.30 10.39
N VAL A 112 -18.38 -9.62 10.13
CA VAL A 112 -17.98 -9.16 8.80
C VAL A 112 -17.87 -10.36 7.87
N LYS A 113 -18.44 -10.27 6.67
CA LYS A 113 -18.47 -11.40 5.70
C LYS A 113 -17.08 -11.75 5.19
N ARG A 114 -16.24 -10.74 4.95
CA ARG A 114 -14.82 -10.95 4.56
C ARG A 114 -13.99 -9.72 4.86
N LEU A 115 -12.79 -9.96 5.42
CA LEU A 115 -11.72 -9.00 5.57
C LEU A 115 -10.76 -9.10 4.38
N VAL A 116 -10.57 -8.02 3.63
CA VAL A 116 -9.49 -7.89 2.65
C VAL A 116 -8.33 -7.15 3.32
N PHE A 117 -7.23 -7.84 3.49
CA PHE A 117 -6.02 -7.29 4.12
C PHE A 117 -4.95 -7.02 3.08
N THR A 118 -4.41 -5.80 3.08
CA THR A 118 -3.25 -5.47 2.26
C THR A 118 -1.97 -5.77 3.01
N SER A 119 -1.34 -6.87 2.62
CA SER A 119 0.02 -7.24 3.00
C SER A 119 1.04 -6.58 2.07
N THR A 120 2.15 -7.22 1.77
CA THR A 120 3.25 -6.68 0.96
C THR A 120 4.14 -7.80 0.41
N LEU A 121 4.87 -7.55 -0.68
CA LEU A 121 5.95 -8.45 -1.10
C LEU A 121 7.17 -8.44 -0.16
N ALA A 122 7.31 -7.44 0.72
CA ALA A 122 8.38 -7.40 1.73
C ALA A 122 8.38 -8.62 2.67
N VAL A 123 7.25 -9.33 2.79
CA VAL A 123 7.17 -10.58 3.58
C VAL A 123 8.10 -11.67 3.04
N TYR A 124 8.40 -11.67 1.74
CA TYR A 124 9.27 -12.68 1.14
C TYR A 124 10.76 -12.48 1.45
N GLY A 125 11.18 -11.27 1.81
CA GLY A 125 12.58 -10.93 1.97
C GLY A 125 13.35 -11.13 0.67
N HIS A 126 14.51 -11.81 0.74
CA HIS A 126 15.32 -12.07 -0.47
C HIS A 126 14.70 -13.11 -1.42
N GLY A 127 13.71 -13.89 -0.94
CA GLY A 127 13.08 -14.95 -1.73
C GLY A 127 14.05 -16.03 -2.20
N ASP A 128 13.55 -16.94 -3.03
CA ASP A 128 14.35 -17.99 -3.65
C ASP A 128 14.66 -17.57 -5.11
N GLY A 129 15.82 -16.91 -5.31
CA GLY A 129 16.25 -16.45 -6.64
C GLY A 129 15.52 -15.23 -7.19
N GLY A 130 14.82 -14.46 -6.33
CA GLY A 130 14.19 -13.19 -6.71
C GLY A 130 12.81 -13.31 -7.36
N VAL A 131 12.26 -14.51 -7.52
CA VAL A 131 10.88 -14.75 -7.93
C VAL A 131 10.05 -15.12 -6.71
N PHE A 132 8.98 -14.38 -6.46
CA PHE A 132 8.12 -14.56 -5.29
C PHE A 132 6.80 -15.21 -5.69
N ASN A 133 6.50 -16.36 -5.13
CA ASN A 133 5.20 -17.00 -5.29
C ASN A 133 4.55 -17.25 -3.92
N GLU A 134 3.24 -17.40 -3.91
CA GLU A 134 2.44 -17.47 -2.68
C GLU A 134 2.68 -18.75 -1.87
N ALA A 135 3.27 -19.79 -2.47
CA ALA A 135 3.63 -21.04 -1.80
C ALA A 135 4.96 -20.94 -1.02
N GLN A 136 5.76 -19.89 -1.25
CA GLN A 136 7.00 -19.69 -0.51
C GLN A 136 6.75 -19.32 0.94
N VAL A 137 7.57 -19.87 1.83
CA VAL A 137 7.56 -19.47 3.24
C VAL A 137 8.14 -18.06 3.37
N PRO A 138 7.37 -17.09 3.90
CA PRO A 138 7.86 -15.74 4.11
C PRO A 138 9.09 -15.67 5.01
N LYS A 139 10.07 -14.83 4.65
CA LYS A 139 11.31 -14.57 5.38
C LYS A 139 11.66 -13.09 5.34
N PRO A 140 10.84 -12.22 5.98
CA PRO A 140 11.04 -10.78 5.92
C PRO A 140 12.40 -10.35 6.47
N ILE A 141 12.99 -9.30 5.88
CA ILE A 141 14.32 -8.78 6.26
C ILE A 141 14.26 -7.42 6.96
N ASP A 142 13.09 -6.86 7.12
CA ASP A 142 12.84 -5.59 7.79
C ASP A 142 11.62 -5.64 8.71
N PRO A 143 11.51 -4.73 9.72
CA PRO A 143 10.40 -4.73 10.68
C PRO A 143 9.02 -4.51 10.06
N TYR A 144 8.92 -3.81 8.92
CA TYR A 144 7.65 -3.64 8.21
C TYR A 144 7.16 -4.98 7.65
N GLY A 145 8.02 -5.71 6.93
CA GLY A 145 7.72 -7.05 6.43
C GLY A 145 7.37 -8.03 7.56
N VAL A 146 8.11 -7.97 8.69
CA VAL A 146 7.80 -8.77 9.91
C VAL A 146 6.40 -8.45 10.42
N ALA A 147 6.03 -7.17 10.57
CA ALA A 147 4.71 -6.76 11.05
C ALA A 147 3.60 -7.26 10.12
N LYS A 148 3.77 -7.09 8.79
CA LYS A 148 2.77 -7.53 7.80
C LYS A 148 2.61 -9.06 7.79
N TYR A 149 3.70 -9.81 7.88
CA TYR A 149 3.63 -11.27 7.97
C TYR A 149 2.98 -11.74 9.27
N ALA A 150 3.26 -11.10 10.39
CA ALA A 150 2.57 -11.38 11.66
C ALA A 150 1.05 -11.15 11.55
N CYS A 151 0.62 -10.09 10.84
CA CYS A 151 -0.80 -9.86 10.56
C CYS A 151 -1.42 -10.98 9.70
N GLU A 152 -0.69 -11.47 8.67
CA GLU A 152 -1.19 -12.60 7.86
C GLU A 152 -1.45 -13.83 8.71
N MET A 153 -0.50 -14.18 9.60
CA MET A 153 -0.65 -15.32 10.52
C MET A 153 -1.83 -15.11 11.48
N ASP A 154 -1.96 -13.93 12.07
CA ASP A 154 -3.05 -13.60 12.99
C ASP A 154 -4.44 -13.71 12.31
N ILE A 155 -4.57 -13.22 11.08
CA ILE A 155 -5.81 -13.32 10.28
C ILE A 155 -6.15 -14.78 9.97
N GLN A 156 -5.15 -15.62 9.64
CA GLN A 156 -5.37 -17.05 9.40
C GLN A 156 -5.83 -17.77 10.68
N ILE A 157 -5.22 -17.47 11.82
CA ILE A 157 -5.64 -17.99 13.14
C ILE A 157 -7.05 -17.51 13.48
N ALA A 158 -7.39 -16.26 13.18
CA ALA A 158 -8.74 -15.74 13.38
C ALA A 158 -9.80 -16.48 12.51
N ASN A 159 -9.44 -16.91 11.32
CA ASN A 159 -10.29 -17.79 10.52
C ASN A 159 -10.47 -19.16 11.16
N GLU A 160 -9.38 -19.80 11.57
CA GLU A 160 -9.40 -21.14 12.15
C GLU A 160 -10.21 -21.19 13.47
N GLN A 161 -10.04 -20.20 14.33
CA GLN A 161 -10.65 -20.16 15.66
C GLN A 161 -12.03 -19.52 15.69
N HIS A 162 -12.30 -18.53 14.85
CA HIS A 162 -13.50 -17.70 14.92
C HIS A 162 -14.29 -17.64 13.62
N GLY A 163 -13.81 -18.27 12.53
CA GLY A 163 -14.50 -18.34 11.24
C GLY A 163 -14.49 -17.03 10.44
N LEU A 164 -13.61 -16.06 10.75
CA LEU A 164 -13.46 -14.84 9.97
C LEU A 164 -12.97 -15.20 8.56
N ASP A 165 -13.80 -14.96 7.53
CA ASP A 165 -13.35 -15.11 6.15
C ASP A 165 -12.42 -13.94 5.75
N TYR A 166 -11.42 -14.25 4.93
CA TYR A 166 -10.43 -13.27 4.51
C TYR A 166 -9.96 -13.47 3.06
N CYS A 167 -9.40 -12.42 2.50
CA CYS A 167 -8.47 -12.47 1.36
C CYS A 167 -7.27 -11.57 1.67
N ILE A 168 -6.08 -12.13 1.64
CA ILE A 168 -4.83 -11.38 1.82
C ILE A 168 -4.26 -11.07 0.45
N VAL A 169 -4.08 -9.79 0.14
CA VAL A 169 -3.42 -9.36 -1.09
C VAL A 169 -2.02 -8.84 -0.78
N ARG A 170 -1.03 -9.25 -1.56
CA ARG A 170 0.36 -8.77 -1.52
C ARG A 170 0.64 -7.93 -2.76
N PRO A 171 0.34 -6.62 -2.71
CA PRO A 171 0.54 -5.74 -3.85
C PRO A 171 2.02 -5.48 -4.10
N HIS A 172 2.34 -5.07 -5.33
CA HIS A 172 3.68 -4.80 -5.78
C HIS A 172 3.82 -3.37 -6.28
N ASN A 173 4.64 -2.56 -5.62
CA ASN A 173 4.95 -1.16 -5.95
C ASN A 173 3.81 -0.39 -6.63
N VAL A 174 2.65 -0.37 -5.96
CA VAL A 174 1.47 0.34 -6.48
C VAL A 174 1.74 1.84 -6.49
N TYR A 175 1.42 2.49 -7.59
CA TYR A 175 1.61 3.92 -7.78
C TYR A 175 0.42 4.52 -8.55
N GLY A 176 0.29 5.84 -8.53
CA GLY A 176 -0.73 6.55 -9.31
C GLY A 176 -1.19 7.86 -8.68
N ILE A 177 -2.29 8.38 -9.21
CA ILE A 177 -2.90 9.62 -8.71
C ILE A 177 -3.37 9.48 -7.26
N LYS A 178 -3.36 10.58 -6.50
CA LYS A 178 -3.64 10.64 -5.06
C LYS A 178 -2.56 9.99 -4.17
N GLN A 179 -1.41 9.59 -4.74
CA GLN A 179 -0.27 9.13 -3.95
C GLN A 179 0.34 10.28 -3.15
N ASN A 180 0.73 10.03 -1.89
CA ASN A 180 1.54 10.97 -1.14
C ASN A 180 2.96 11.02 -1.73
N ILE A 181 3.25 12.07 -2.50
CA ILE A 181 4.54 12.31 -3.13
C ILE A 181 5.50 13.10 -2.22
N TRP A 182 5.01 13.68 -1.13
CA TRP A 182 5.78 14.53 -0.22
C TRP A 182 6.52 13.76 0.88
N ASP A 183 6.21 12.45 1.06
CA ASP A 183 6.89 11.59 2.02
C ASP A 183 8.17 11.01 1.42
N LYS A 184 9.33 11.36 1.99
CA LYS A 184 10.64 10.93 1.47
C LYS A 184 11.01 9.47 1.74
N TYR A 185 10.15 8.73 2.45
CA TYR A 185 10.45 7.34 2.89
C TYR A 185 9.66 6.27 2.13
N ARG A 186 8.71 6.69 1.29
CA ARG A 186 7.79 5.78 0.62
C ARG A 186 8.22 5.44 -0.83
N ASN A 187 7.27 5.21 -1.70
CA ASN A 187 7.45 4.77 -3.07
C ASN A 187 8.36 5.72 -3.89
N VAL A 188 9.37 5.15 -4.54
CA VAL A 188 10.40 5.85 -5.30
C VAL A 188 9.84 6.77 -6.40
N LEU A 189 8.76 6.37 -7.09
CA LEU A 189 8.16 7.17 -8.17
C LEU A 189 7.57 8.48 -7.61
N GLY A 190 6.95 8.43 -6.42
CA GLY A 190 6.47 9.63 -5.73
C GLY A 190 7.60 10.54 -5.28
N ILE A 191 8.68 9.97 -4.75
CA ILE A 191 9.88 10.71 -4.34
C ILE A 191 10.47 11.46 -5.53
N TRP A 192 10.62 10.82 -6.68
CA TRP A 192 11.15 11.43 -7.89
C TRP A 192 10.25 12.54 -8.45
N MET A 193 8.92 12.36 -8.38
CA MET A 193 7.98 13.42 -8.78
C MET A 193 8.11 14.66 -7.90
N TYR A 194 8.22 14.47 -6.58
CA TYR A 194 8.47 15.57 -5.66
C TYR A 194 9.80 16.28 -5.98
N GLN A 195 10.87 15.51 -6.15
CA GLN A 195 12.19 16.06 -6.44
C GLN A 195 12.16 16.90 -7.72
N HIS A 196 11.54 16.38 -8.78
CA HIS A 196 11.46 17.12 -10.04
C HIS A 196 10.59 18.39 -9.92
N LEU A 197 9.47 18.35 -9.18
CA LEU A 197 8.63 19.54 -8.92
C LEU A 197 9.39 20.64 -8.16
N ASN A 198 10.41 20.28 -7.38
CA ASN A 198 11.25 21.21 -6.63
C ASN A 198 12.60 21.51 -7.32
N GLU A 199 12.72 21.16 -8.62
CA GLU A 199 13.96 21.37 -9.40
C GLU A 199 15.19 20.61 -8.85
N GLU A 200 14.94 19.57 -8.04
CA GLU A 200 15.99 18.68 -7.50
C GLU A 200 16.32 17.57 -8.52
N SER A 201 17.54 17.03 -8.42
CA SER A 201 17.91 15.81 -9.14
C SER A 201 17.13 14.61 -8.60
N ILE A 202 16.62 13.74 -9.48
CA ILE A 202 16.01 12.48 -9.03
C ILE A 202 17.09 11.54 -8.49
N THR A 203 16.84 10.91 -7.35
CA THR A 203 17.83 10.13 -6.61
C THR A 203 17.72 8.64 -6.91
N ILE A 204 18.82 8.01 -7.29
CA ILE A 204 18.97 6.55 -7.41
C ILE A 204 19.91 6.07 -6.30
N PHE A 205 19.47 5.07 -5.53
CA PHE A 205 20.28 4.43 -4.50
C PHE A 205 21.02 3.23 -5.07
N GLY A 206 22.35 3.16 -4.80
CA GLY A 206 23.22 2.13 -5.35
C GLY A 206 23.46 2.30 -6.85
N ASP A 207 23.58 1.17 -7.56
CA ASP A 207 23.84 1.13 -9.01
C ASP A 207 22.58 1.31 -9.88
N GLY A 208 21.37 1.25 -9.28
CA GLY A 208 20.11 1.33 -10.00
C GLY A 208 19.72 0.06 -10.77
N GLU A 209 20.52 -1.00 -10.68
CA GLU A 209 20.29 -2.30 -11.35
C GLU A 209 19.21 -3.14 -10.62
N GLN A 210 18.83 -2.76 -9.40
CA GLN A 210 17.76 -3.44 -8.67
C GLN A 210 16.44 -3.37 -9.45
N THR A 211 15.73 -4.50 -9.52
CA THR A 211 14.55 -4.62 -10.35
C THR A 211 13.26 -4.65 -9.53
N ARG A 212 12.25 -3.96 -10.03
CA ARG A 212 10.90 -3.91 -9.48
C ARG A 212 9.90 -4.07 -10.62
N ALA A 213 8.73 -4.58 -10.27
CA ALA A 213 7.57 -4.39 -11.12
C ALA A 213 6.70 -3.28 -10.53
N PHE A 214 6.05 -2.51 -11.35
CA PHE A 214 5.20 -1.40 -10.94
C PHE A 214 3.77 -1.66 -11.38
N SER A 215 2.80 -1.34 -10.52
CA SER A 215 1.38 -1.54 -10.81
C SER A 215 0.64 -0.21 -10.69
N TYR A 216 0.03 0.23 -11.77
CA TYR A 216 -0.83 1.40 -11.72
C TYR A 216 -2.09 1.08 -10.90
N ILE A 217 -2.46 1.97 -9.99
CA ILE A 217 -3.52 1.71 -9.00
C ILE A 217 -4.85 1.31 -9.65
N ASP A 218 -5.23 1.94 -10.77
CA ASP A 218 -6.55 1.72 -11.34
C ASP A 218 -6.73 0.30 -11.91
N ASP A 219 -5.63 -0.37 -12.32
CA ASP A 219 -5.66 -1.77 -12.75
C ASP A 219 -5.95 -2.73 -11.58
N SER A 220 -5.75 -2.27 -10.34
CA SER A 220 -5.96 -3.08 -9.12
C SER A 220 -7.33 -2.88 -8.46
N LEU A 221 -8.15 -1.90 -8.87
CA LEU A 221 -9.37 -1.52 -8.15
C LEU A 221 -10.45 -2.61 -8.22
N GLU A 222 -10.76 -3.11 -9.43
CA GLU A 222 -11.70 -4.21 -9.58
C GLU A 222 -11.19 -5.52 -8.96
N PRO A 223 -9.92 -5.92 -9.13
CA PRO A 223 -9.32 -7.04 -8.39
C PRO A 223 -9.44 -6.92 -6.87
N LEU A 224 -9.22 -5.75 -6.27
CA LEU A 224 -9.42 -5.53 -4.84
C LEU A 224 -10.88 -5.73 -4.42
N TRP A 225 -11.84 -5.24 -5.22
CA TRP A 225 -13.25 -5.53 -4.98
C TRP A 225 -13.56 -7.03 -5.09
N ASN A 226 -13.01 -7.69 -6.08
CA ASN A 226 -13.16 -9.12 -6.30
C ASN A 226 -12.57 -9.96 -5.15
N ALA A 227 -11.49 -9.48 -4.51
CA ALA A 227 -10.93 -10.09 -3.30
C ALA A 227 -11.96 -10.17 -2.15
N ALA A 228 -12.85 -9.17 -2.04
CA ALA A 228 -13.93 -9.19 -1.06
C ALA A 228 -15.12 -10.07 -1.47
N THR A 229 -15.43 -10.17 -2.75
CA THR A 229 -16.76 -10.61 -3.21
C THR A 229 -16.77 -11.96 -3.94
N LYS A 230 -15.67 -12.35 -4.61
CA LYS A 230 -15.60 -13.64 -5.32
C LYS A 230 -15.49 -14.81 -4.33
N PRO A 231 -16.25 -15.90 -4.51
CA PRO A 231 -16.11 -17.11 -3.69
C PRO A 231 -14.69 -17.68 -3.70
N ASP A 232 -14.06 -17.74 -4.86
CA ASP A 232 -12.73 -18.34 -5.05
C ASP A 232 -11.60 -17.53 -4.38
N ALA A 233 -11.87 -16.29 -3.96
CA ALA A 233 -10.94 -15.47 -3.20
C ALA A 233 -10.99 -15.73 -1.68
N SER A 234 -11.92 -16.59 -1.20
CA SER A 234 -12.05 -16.95 0.21
C SER A 234 -10.80 -17.67 0.72
N LYS A 235 -10.22 -17.16 1.80
CA LYS A 235 -9.03 -17.71 2.48
C LYS A 235 -7.76 -17.74 1.62
N GLU A 236 -7.73 -16.93 0.59
CA GLU A 236 -6.61 -16.87 -0.33
C GLU A 236 -5.58 -15.83 0.05
N ILE A 237 -4.31 -16.14 -0.27
CA ILE A 237 -3.20 -15.20 -0.29
C ILE A 237 -2.79 -15.03 -1.75
N ILE A 238 -2.77 -13.78 -2.24
CA ILE A 238 -2.63 -13.49 -3.67
C ILE A 238 -1.65 -12.33 -3.88
N ASN A 239 -0.60 -12.58 -4.66
CA ASN A 239 0.25 -11.50 -5.17
C ASN A 239 -0.55 -10.70 -6.19
N LEU A 240 -0.65 -9.38 -6.02
CA LEU A 240 -1.49 -8.54 -6.86
C LEU A 240 -0.66 -7.58 -7.70
N GLY A 241 -0.77 -7.67 -9.02
CA GLY A 241 -0.10 -6.80 -9.96
C GLY A 241 1.32 -7.24 -10.33
N GLY A 242 2.11 -6.32 -10.87
CA GLY A 242 3.53 -6.52 -11.05
C GLY A 242 3.94 -7.36 -12.28
N ILE A 243 3.26 -7.20 -13.42
CA ILE A 243 3.59 -7.95 -14.66
C ILE A 243 4.85 -7.38 -15.31
N GLU A 244 4.92 -6.06 -15.50
CA GLU A 244 6.06 -5.40 -16.12
C GLU A 244 7.22 -5.20 -15.14
N LYS A 245 8.38 -5.73 -15.49
CA LYS A 245 9.62 -5.61 -14.72
C LYS A 245 10.49 -4.51 -15.28
N HIS A 246 10.96 -3.62 -14.42
CA HIS A 246 11.94 -2.58 -14.75
C HIS A 246 13.10 -2.55 -13.74
N SER A 247 14.30 -2.23 -14.19
CA SER A 247 15.34 -1.74 -13.30
C SER A 247 14.98 -0.32 -12.82
N ILE A 248 15.56 0.11 -11.72
CA ILE A 248 15.35 1.48 -11.23
C ILE A 248 15.90 2.50 -12.23
N ILE A 249 16.98 2.20 -12.94
CA ILE A 249 17.50 3.05 -14.03
C ILE A 249 16.47 3.18 -15.16
N GLU A 250 15.90 2.06 -15.63
CA GLU A 250 14.88 2.10 -16.70
C GLU A 250 13.66 2.91 -16.27
N ALA A 251 13.16 2.71 -15.03
CA ALA A 251 12.05 3.49 -14.51
C ALA A 251 12.38 4.99 -14.41
N ALA A 252 13.60 5.34 -14.01
CA ALA A 252 14.07 6.72 -13.97
C ALA A 252 14.15 7.36 -15.37
N LEU A 253 14.60 6.61 -16.39
CA LEU A 253 14.64 7.08 -17.78
C LEU A 253 13.22 7.33 -18.33
N ILE A 254 12.27 6.42 -18.05
CA ILE A 254 10.87 6.60 -18.43
C ILE A 254 10.28 7.84 -17.74
N LEU A 255 10.55 8.02 -16.44
CA LEU A 255 10.09 9.21 -15.72
C LEU A 255 10.68 10.49 -16.32
N LYS A 256 11.98 10.51 -16.65
CA LYS A 256 12.62 11.65 -17.33
C LYS A 256 11.95 11.99 -18.66
N GLU A 257 11.63 10.98 -19.45
CA GLU A 257 10.93 11.17 -20.73
C GLU A 257 9.55 11.81 -20.52
N VAL A 258 8.81 11.36 -19.49
CA VAL A 258 7.47 11.85 -19.19
C VAL A 258 7.47 13.25 -18.61
N THR A 259 8.41 13.54 -17.69
CA THR A 259 8.40 14.79 -16.90
C THR A 259 9.29 15.88 -17.43
N GLY A 260 10.33 15.53 -18.23
CA GLY A 260 11.40 16.43 -18.62
C GLY A 260 12.49 16.61 -17.55
N ALA A 261 12.53 15.76 -16.49
CA ALA A 261 13.54 15.83 -15.44
C ALA A 261 14.95 15.76 -16.01
N CYS A 262 15.82 16.70 -15.64
CA CYS A 262 17.13 16.86 -16.28
C CYS A 262 18.20 15.96 -15.68
N CYS A 263 18.25 15.80 -14.36
CA CYS A 263 19.41 15.28 -13.65
C CYS A 263 19.08 14.05 -12.81
N VAL A 264 20.04 13.13 -12.70
CA VAL A 264 20.02 11.97 -11.80
C VAL A 264 21.21 12.09 -10.86
N ALA A 265 20.96 11.95 -9.56
CA ALA A 265 21.98 11.83 -8.53
C ALA A 265 22.05 10.39 -8.03
N TYR A 266 23.24 9.87 -7.80
CA TYR A 266 23.45 8.55 -7.20
C TYR A 266 23.85 8.70 -5.74
N GLU A 267 23.20 7.93 -4.88
CA GLU A 267 23.43 7.89 -3.45
C GLU A 267 23.88 6.49 -3.00
N GLU A 268 24.36 6.40 -1.77
CA GLU A 268 24.76 5.12 -1.17
C GLU A 268 23.62 4.09 -1.23
N GLY A 269 23.98 2.82 -1.55
CA GLY A 269 23.01 1.73 -1.62
C GLY A 269 22.35 1.47 -0.27
N ARG A 270 21.04 1.14 -0.28
CA ARG A 270 20.27 0.80 0.90
C ARG A 270 20.25 -0.71 1.13
N HIS A 271 19.94 -1.11 2.37
CA HIS A 271 19.61 -2.50 2.65
C HIS A 271 18.21 -2.81 2.08
N GLU A 272 18.19 -3.42 0.92
CA GLU A 272 16.95 -3.77 0.21
C GLU A 272 17.13 -5.03 -0.66
N VAL A 273 16.01 -5.64 -1.05
CA VAL A 273 16.00 -6.77 -1.98
C VAL A 273 16.45 -6.31 -3.37
N LYS A 274 17.46 -6.96 -3.97
CA LYS A 274 17.98 -6.58 -5.29
C LYS A 274 16.94 -6.85 -6.39
N HIS A 275 16.35 -8.04 -6.42
CA HIS A 275 15.35 -8.41 -7.42
C HIS A 275 14.07 -8.84 -6.74
N SER A 276 12.96 -8.18 -7.07
CA SER A 276 11.65 -8.45 -6.50
C SER A 276 10.64 -8.60 -7.66
N ILE A 277 10.32 -9.84 -7.99
CA ILE A 277 9.42 -10.17 -9.10
C ILE A 277 8.38 -11.17 -8.59
N PRO A 278 7.10 -10.78 -8.47
CA PRO A 278 6.06 -11.71 -8.06
C PRO A 278 5.62 -12.61 -9.22
N THR A 279 5.13 -13.80 -8.89
CA THR A 279 4.15 -14.47 -9.74
C THR A 279 2.83 -13.71 -9.63
N PHE A 280 2.09 -13.63 -10.72
CA PHE A 280 0.84 -12.88 -10.77
C PHE A 280 -0.33 -13.72 -11.34
N GLN A 281 -0.08 -14.97 -11.68
CA GLN A 281 -1.10 -15.83 -12.32
C GLN A 281 -2.34 -15.97 -11.44
N LYS A 282 -2.16 -16.11 -10.12
CA LYS A 282 -3.26 -16.24 -9.17
C LYS A 282 -4.15 -14.99 -9.14
N SER A 283 -3.58 -13.79 -9.30
CA SER A 283 -4.38 -12.56 -9.38
C SER A 283 -5.20 -12.47 -10.68
N ILE A 284 -4.69 -13.02 -11.78
CA ILE A 284 -5.44 -13.11 -13.06
C ILE A 284 -6.59 -14.10 -12.91
N ASP A 285 -6.31 -15.33 -12.47
CA ASP A 285 -7.27 -16.42 -12.46
C ASP A 285 -8.40 -16.18 -11.43
N ILE A 286 -8.06 -15.71 -10.23
CA ILE A 286 -9.01 -15.55 -9.14
C ILE A 286 -9.62 -14.14 -9.13
N LEU A 287 -8.78 -13.11 -9.19
CA LEU A 287 -9.25 -11.74 -9.03
C LEU A 287 -9.63 -11.06 -10.35
N GLY A 288 -9.24 -11.63 -11.49
CA GLY A 288 -9.47 -11.05 -12.81
C GLY A 288 -8.57 -9.82 -13.07
N PHE A 289 -7.34 -9.86 -12.55
CA PHE A 289 -6.38 -8.79 -12.79
C PHE A 289 -5.99 -8.72 -14.27
N GLU A 290 -6.03 -7.53 -14.82
CA GLU A 290 -5.58 -7.23 -16.17
C GLU A 290 -4.56 -6.08 -16.11
N HIS A 291 -3.41 -6.27 -16.72
CA HIS A 291 -2.43 -5.19 -16.87
C HIS A 291 -2.82 -4.31 -18.06
N LYS A 292 -3.43 -3.18 -17.78
CA LYS A 292 -3.96 -2.24 -18.80
C LYS A 292 -3.04 -1.04 -19.01
N THR A 293 -2.31 -0.66 -17.95
CA THR A 293 -1.55 0.59 -17.90
C THR A 293 -0.07 0.29 -17.76
N ASN A 294 0.73 0.52 -18.81
CA ASN A 294 2.18 0.39 -18.73
C ASN A 294 2.80 1.52 -17.90
N LEU A 295 4.08 1.36 -17.51
CA LEU A 295 4.74 2.31 -16.62
C LEU A 295 4.74 3.75 -17.17
N LYS A 296 4.96 3.94 -18.47
CA LYS A 296 5.00 5.26 -19.11
C LYS A 296 3.63 5.95 -19.07
N GLU A 297 2.57 5.23 -19.38
CA GLU A 297 1.20 5.74 -19.33
C GLU A 297 0.80 6.13 -17.90
N GLY A 298 1.02 5.23 -16.93
CA GLY A 298 0.71 5.50 -15.53
C GLY A 298 1.50 6.68 -14.97
N LEU A 299 2.79 6.80 -15.29
CA LEU A 299 3.61 7.96 -14.90
C LEU A 299 3.12 9.25 -15.56
N THR A 300 2.64 9.19 -16.80
CA THR A 300 2.07 10.35 -17.49
C THR A 300 0.83 10.87 -16.77
N GLU A 301 -0.09 9.97 -16.39
CA GLU A 301 -1.30 10.37 -15.64
C GLU A 301 -0.95 10.87 -14.23
N MET A 302 -0.03 10.19 -13.54
CA MET A 302 0.43 10.63 -12.22
C MET A 302 1.13 11.99 -12.28
N TRP A 303 1.94 12.28 -13.31
CA TRP A 303 2.59 13.56 -13.50
C TRP A 303 1.59 14.70 -13.76
N LYS A 304 0.61 14.49 -14.65
CA LYS A 304 -0.47 15.46 -14.87
C LYS A 304 -1.23 15.80 -13.59
N TRP A 305 -1.41 14.82 -12.73
CA TRP A 305 -2.02 15.02 -11.41
C TRP A 305 -1.08 15.77 -10.47
N ALA A 306 0.18 15.35 -10.37
CA ALA A 306 1.17 15.93 -9.44
C ALA A 306 1.39 17.42 -9.66
N GLN A 307 1.45 17.86 -10.93
CA GLN A 307 1.59 19.29 -11.31
C GLN A 307 0.45 20.19 -10.83
N LYS A 308 -0.71 19.62 -10.54
CA LYS A 308 -1.90 20.36 -10.05
C LYS A 308 -2.03 20.37 -8.54
N GLN A 309 -1.17 19.66 -7.85
CA GLN A 309 -1.24 19.59 -6.40
C GLN A 309 -0.66 20.86 -5.75
N PRO A 310 -1.15 21.23 -4.57
CA PRO A 310 -0.54 22.33 -3.83
C PRO A 310 0.90 21.99 -3.46
N MET A 311 1.77 23.00 -3.49
CA MET A 311 3.12 22.84 -2.92
C MET A 311 3.00 22.57 -1.43
N ARG A 312 3.67 21.50 -0.98
CA ARG A 312 3.74 21.11 0.42
C ARG A 312 5.18 20.88 0.81
N GLU A 313 5.49 21.16 2.07
CA GLU A 313 6.78 20.80 2.64
C GLU A 313 6.94 19.26 2.61
N ARG A 314 8.18 18.85 2.40
CA ARG A 314 8.52 17.43 2.42
C ARG A 314 8.37 16.89 3.84
N PHE A 315 7.63 15.80 4.00
CA PHE A 315 7.54 15.15 5.30
C PHE A 315 8.89 14.53 5.66
N VAL A 316 9.39 14.91 6.83
CA VAL A 316 10.59 14.37 7.46
C VAL A 316 10.19 13.78 8.80
N TRP A 317 10.68 12.61 9.12
CA TRP A 317 10.41 11.97 10.39
C TRP A 317 10.95 12.81 11.53
N PRO A 318 10.14 13.19 12.53
CA PRO A 318 10.53 14.19 13.52
C PRO A 318 11.59 13.68 14.49
N GLU A 319 11.53 12.41 14.90
CA GLU A 319 12.43 11.82 15.87
C GLU A 319 12.54 10.31 15.62
N TYR A 320 13.74 9.83 15.36
CA TYR A 320 13.99 8.39 15.19
C TYR A 320 14.11 7.70 16.54
N GLU A 321 13.47 6.54 16.70
CA GLU A 321 13.64 5.69 17.89
C GLU A 321 15.06 5.11 17.99
N LEU A 322 15.72 4.95 16.86
CA LEU A 322 17.09 4.46 16.75
C LEU A 322 17.83 5.17 15.62
N GLU A 323 18.88 5.93 15.94
CA GLU A 323 19.70 6.63 14.94
C GLU A 323 20.91 5.83 14.45
N LYS A 324 21.30 4.75 15.17
CA LYS A 324 22.45 3.95 14.80
C LYS A 324 22.23 3.26 13.45
N GLY A 325 23.07 3.59 12.47
CA GLY A 325 23.00 3.04 11.12
C GLY A 325 22.00 3.73 10.20
N ILE A 326 21.42 4.87 10.63
CA ILE A 326 20.56 5.67 9.75
C ILE A 326 21.36 6.18 8.55
N TYR A 327 20.73 6.18 7.40
CA TYR A 327 21.34 6.64 6.16
C TYR A 327 21.66 8.14 6.21
N SER A 328 22.82 8.53 5.63
CA SER A 328 23.31 9.92 5.65
C SER A 328 22.29 10.89 5.03
N PHE A 329 21.64 10.50 3.94
CA PHE A 329 20.63 11.30 3.24
C PHE A 329 19.28 11.45 3.98
N TRP A 330 19.10 10.77 5.13
CA TRP A 330 17.95 10.97 6.03
C TRP A 330 18.25 11.87 7.23
N LYS A 331 19.53 12.15 7.50
CA LYS A 331 19.96 12.98 8.63
C LYS A 331 19.81 14.49 8.40
N ASN A 332 19.50 14.91 7.17
CA ASN A 332 19.39 16.32 6.77
C ASN A 332 17.93 16.73 6.58
#